data_888df87ed67a21cc2d1a170a21d23485
#
_entry.id   888df87ed67a21cc2d1a170a21d23485
#
_cell.length_a   1.000
_cell.length_b   1.000
_cell.length_c   1.000
_cell.angle_alpha   90.00
_cell.angle_beta   90.00
_cell.angle_gamma   90.00
#
_symmetry.space_group_name_H-M   'P 1'
#
loop_
_entity.id
_entity.type
_entity.pdbx_description
1 polymer ?
#
loop_
_entity_poly.entity_id
_entity_poly.type
_entity_poly.pdbx_seq_one_letter_code
_entity_poly.pdbx_strand_id
1 'polypeptide(L)'
;MKNGQLSKRISLLLLMLCSFTFSYAQISVSGKVMDEANEPVIGANVMLKGGKTGTITDVNGMFKISVPKQSSVLVVSFIGYATKEVTVGNKKTLNIVLKEDGITLDEVVAVGYATVKKVI
;
A
#
# COMPACT_ATOMS: atom_id res chain seq x y z
N MET A 1 49.14 24.62 17.01
CA MET A 1 49.10 23.22 17.38
C MET A 1 47.78 22.80 17.95
N LYS A 2 47.23 23.52 18.87
CA LYS A 2 45.90 23.23 19.40
C LYS A 2 44.81 23.36 18.36
N ASN A 3 45.00 24.24 17.39
CA ASN A 3 44.02 24.49 16.34
C ASN A 3 43.89 23.30 15.38
N GLY A 4 44.92 22.53 15.18
CA GLY A 4 44.89 21.37 14.31
C GLY A 4 44.04 20.22 14.90
N GLN A 5 44.10 20.05 16.24
CA GLN A 5 43.31 19.04 16.90
C GLN A 5 41.85 19.42 16.98
N LEU A 6 41.58 20.72 17.17
CA LEU A 6 40.20 21.21 17.21
C LEU A 6 39.55 21.10 15.85
N SER A 7 40.21 21.39 14.75
CA SER A 7 39.69 21.26 13.42
C SER A 7 39.45 19.79 13.05
N LYS A 8 40.27 18.87 13.53
CA LYS A 8 40.03 17.45 13.34
C LYS A 8 38.80 16.95 14.10
N ARG A 9 38.61 17.45 15.32
CA ARG A 9 37.44 17.11 16.12
C ARG A 9 36.16 17.67 15.51
N ILE A 10 36.19 18.89 15.03
CA ILE A 10 35.09 19.51 14.34
C ILE A 10 34.74 18.78 13.04
N SER A 11 35.76 18.36 12.29
CA SER A 11 35.61 17.60 11.07
C SER A 11 34.96 16.23 11.34
N LEU A 12 35.41 15.59 12.43
CA LEU A 12 34.85 14.31 12.84
C LEU A 12 33.38 14.43 13.27
N LEU A 13 33.07 15.48 14.01
CA LEU A 13 31.70 15.80 14.42
C LEU A 13 30.80 16.12 13.23
N LEU A 14 31.34 16.86 12.27
CA LEU A 14 30.63 17.19 11.05
C LEU A 14 30.34 15.94 10.22
N LEU A 15 31.31 15.05 10.13
CA LEU A 15 31.16 13.77 9.45
C LEU A 15 30.11 12.90 10.12
N MET A 16 30.09 12.91 11.46
CA MET A 16 29.12 12.17 12.23
C MET A 16 27.72 12.74 12.08
N LEU A 17 27.64 14.07 11.99
CA LEU A 17 26.37 14.76 11.76
C LEU A 17 25.81 14.46 10.37
N CYS A 18 26.66 14.37 9.36
CA CYS A 18 26.27 14.03 8.00
C CYS A 18 25.71 12.61 7.86
N SER A 19 26.13 11.70 8.72
CA SER A 19 25.61 10.33 8.66
C SER A 19 24.20 10.19 9.21
N PHE A 20 23.68 11.19 9.89
CA PHE A 20 22.29 11.18 10.37
C PHE A 20 21.27 11.72 9.37
N THR A 21 21.75 12.21 8.24
CA THR A 21 20.84 12.80 7.23
C THR A 21 20.34 11.80 6.20
N PHE A 22 20.43 10.51 6.47
CA PHE A 22 19.76 9.54 5.63
C PHE A 22 18.25 9.64 5.90
N SER A 23 17.66 10.59 5.26
CA SER A 23 16.23 10.73 5.20
C SER A 23 15.69 9.64 4.30
N TYR A 24 14.91 8.76 4.85
CA TYR A 24 14.19 7.79 4.04
C TYR A 24 13.12 8.54 3.25
N ALA A 25 13.39 8.75 1.98
CA ALA A 25 12.44 9.39 1.10
C ALA A 25 11.29 8.42 0.83
N GLN A 26 10.15 8.67 1.43
CA GLN A 26 8.94 7.92 1.15
C GLN A 26 8.34 8.39 -0.18
N ILE A 27 7.77 7.46 -0.92
CA ILE A 27 7.14 7.74 -2.19
C ILE A 27 5.65 7.96 -1.94
N SER A 28 5.14 9.12 -2.36
CA SER A 28 3.72 9.42 -2.27
C SER A 28 3.01 8.87 -3.50
N VAL A 29 2.06 7.97 -3.28
CA VAL A 29 1.29 7.33 -4.34
C VAL A 29 -0.17 7.72 -4.16
N SER A 30 -0.80 8.14 -5.23
CA SER A 30 -2.24 8.39 -5.26
C SER A 30 -2.88 7.47 -6.29
N GLY A 31 -4.17 7.26 -6.18
CA GLY A 31 -4.86 6.43 -7.12
C GLY A 31 -6.36 6.48 -6.94
N LYS A 32 -7.04 5.74 -7.79
CA LYS A 32 -8.49 5.64 -7.78
C LYS A 32 -8.88 4.17 -7.84
N VAL A 33 -9.84 3.80 -7.01
CA VAL A 33 -10.40 2.45 -6.98
C VAL A 33 -11.80 2.51 -7.56
N MET A 34 -12.03 1.71 -8.59
CA MET A 34 -13.32 1.62 -9.28
C MET A 34 -13.77 0.17 -9.37
N ASP A 35 -15.03 -0.04 -9.61
CA ASP A 35 -15.55 -1.36 -9.93
C ASP A 35 -15.56 -1.58 -11.46
N GLU A 36 -16.05 -2.72 -11.89
CA GLU A 36 -16.11 -3.05 -13.31
C GLU A 36 -17.09 -2.18 -14.09
N ALA A 37 -18.01 -1.52 -13.41
CA ALA A 37 -18.95 -0.57 -14.00
C ALA A 37 -18.40 0.86 -14.04
N ASN A 38 -17.11 1.05 -13.73
CA ASN A 38 -16.43 2.35 -13.68
C ASN A 38 -17.00 3.28 -12.60
N GLU A 39 -17.57 2.71 -11.57
CA GLU A 39 -18.07 3.49 -10.43
C GLU A 39 -17.04 3.48 -9.31
N PRO A 40 -16.87 4.60 -8.60
CA PRO A 40 -15.89 4.66 -7.53
C PRO A 40 -16.28 3.76 -6.37
N VAL A 41 -15.30 3.02 -5.83
CA VAL A 41 -15.50 2.21 -4.64
C VAL A 41 -15.13 3.07 -3.43
N ILE A 42 -16.14 3.42 -2.65
CA ILE A 42 -16.01 4.30 -1.49
C ILE A 42 -15.71 3.43 -0.26
N GLY A 43 -14.71 3.81 0.53
CA GLY A 43 -14.39 3.10 1.75
C GLY A 43 -13.55 1.85 1.56
N ALA A 44 -12.98 1.64 0.38
CA ALA A 44 -12.09 0.51 0.15
C ALA A 44 -10.80 0.67 0.95
N ASN A 45 -10.30 -0.44 1.49
CA ASN A 45 -9.05 -0.45 2.23
C ASN A 45 -7.88 -0.58 1.28
N VAL A 46 -6.91 0.31 1.41
CA VAL A 46 -5.66 0.25 0.66
C VAL A 46 -4.54 0.12 1.70
N MET A 47 -3.89 -1.03 1.73
CA MET A 47 -2.88 -1.34 2.75
C MET A 47 -1.55 -1.67 2.08
N LEU A 48 -0.47 -1.30 2.74
CA LEU A 48 0.87 -1.72 2.32
C LEU A 48 1.09 -3.16 2.72
N LYS A 49 1.41 -4.02 1.75
CA LYS A 49 1.67 -5.44 2.02
C LYS A 49 2.94 -5.57 2.88
N GLY A 50 2.81 -6.29 3.97
CA GLY A 50 3.91 -6.48 4.91
C GLY A 50 4.19 -5.29 5.79
N GLY A 51 3.40 -4.22 5.70
CA GLY A 51 3.54 -3.02 6.51
C GLY A 51 2.29 -2.74 7.31
N LYS A 52 2.33 -1.64 8.06
CA LYS A 52 1.20 -1.20 8.88
C LYS A 52 0.51 0.03 8.33
N THR A 53 1.05 0.58 7.25
CA THR A 53 0.48 1.78 6.63
C THR A 53 -0.74 1.42 5.80
N GLY A 54 -1.80 2.18 5.94
CA GLY A 54 -3.02 1.97 5.18
C GLY A 54 -3.84 3.23 5.08
N THR A 55 -4.76 3.23 4.14
CA THR A 55 -5.70 4.33 3.95
C THR A 55 -7.02 3.78 3.41
N ILE A 56 -8.01 4.65 3.30
CA ILE A 56 -9.34 4.31 2.83
C ILE A 56 -9.71 5.26 1.71
N THR A 57 -10.37 4.75 0.67
CA THR A 57 -10.80 5.59 -0.45
C THR A 57 -11.92 6.54 -0.01
N ASP A 58 -11.92 7.72 -0.63
CA ASP A 58 -12.91 8.78 -0.37
C ASP A 58 -14.17 8.60 -1.23
N VAL A 59 -15.04 9.60 -1.21
CA VAL A 59 -16.31 9.58 -1.96
C VAL A 59 -16.11 9.52 -3.47
N ASN A 60 -14.95 9.85 -3.96
CA ASN A 60 -14.61 9.76 -5.37
C ASN A 60 -13.82 8.49 -5.69
N GLY A 61 -13.65 7.60 -4.71
CA GLY A 61 -12.85 6.39 -4.86
C GLY A 61 -11.35 6.64 -4.86
N MET A 62 -10.92 7.83 -4.49
CA MET A 62 -9.51 8.20 -4.52
C MET A 62 -8.82 7.93 -3.20
N PHE A 63 -7.54 7.58 -3.29
CA PHE A 63 -6.72 7.34 -2.11
C PHE A 63 -5.34 7.97 -2.29
N LYS A 64 -4.65 8.17 -1.17
CA LYS A 64 -3.29 8.63 -1.15
C LYS A 64 -2.55 7.91 -0.04
N ILE A 65 -1.41 7.34 -0.35
CA ILE A 65 -0.63 6.54 0.59
C ILE A 65 0.86 6.76 0.34
N SER A 66 1.65 6.71 1.41
CA SER A 66 3.11 6.78 1.30
C SER A 66 3.70 5.40 1.42
N VAL A 67 4.60 5.05 0.52
CA VAL A 67 5.26 3.74 0.49
C VAL A 67 6.77 3.93 0.56
N PRO A 68 7.51 2.96 1.13
CA PRO A 68 8.97 3.12 1.31
C PRO A 68 9.77 2.93 0.02
N LYS A 69 9.25 2.20 -0.95
CA LYS A 69 10.02 1.91 -2.17
C LYS A 69 9.09 1.58 -3.34
N GLN A 70 9.64 1.60 -4.54
CA GLN A 70 8.88 1.33 -5.77
C GLN A 70 8.41 -0.12 -5.87
N SER A 71 9.14 -1.05 -5.26
CA SER A 71 8.74 -2.46 -5.24
C SER A 71 7.64 -2.75 -4.23
N SER A 72 7.16 -1.74 -3.52
CA SER A 72 6.08 -1.90 -2.55
C SER A 72 4.80 -2.36 -3.24
N VAL A 73 4.07 -3.26 -2.58
CA VAL A 73 2.81 -3.80 -3.08
C VAL A 73 1.68 -3.28 -2.19
N LEU A 74 0.63 -2.80 -2.82
CA LEU A 74 -0.57 -2.38 -2.14
C LEU A 74 -1.63 -3.47 -2.23
N VAL A 75 -2.30 -3.72 -1.12
CA VAL A 75 -3.40 -4.68 -1.06
C VAL A 75 -4.70 -3.88 -0.93
N VAL A 76 -5.55 -4.00 -1.94
CA VAL A 76 -6.83 -3.28 -1.99
C VAL A 76 -7.94 -4.26 -1.74
N SER A 77 -8.80 -3.97 -0.78
CA SER A 77 -9.89 -4.85 -0.41
C SER A 77 -11.14 -4.07 -0.05
N PHE A 78 -12.28 -4.66 -0.32
CA PHE A 78 -13.57 -4.12 0.09
C PHE A 78 -14.57 -5.28 0.19
N ILE A 79 -15.57 -5.11 1.04
CA ILE A 79 -16.60 -6.13 1.25
C ILE A 79 -17.38 -6.35 -0.06
N GLY A 80 -17.49 -7.61 -0.49
CA GLY A 80 -18.17 -7.96 -1.74
C GLY A 80 -17.29 -7.94 -2.97
N TYR A 81 -16.00 -7.64 -2.80
CA TYR A 81 -15.04 -7.59 -3.92
C TYR A 81 -13.85 -8.49 -3.62
N ALA A 82 -13.26 -9.04 -4.67
CA ALA A 82 -12.04 -9.82 -4.55
C ALA A 82 -10.86 -8.90 -4.21
N THR A 83 -10.03 -9.35 -3.28
CA THR A 83 -8.82 -8.61 -2.88
C THR A 83 -7.84 -8.55 -4.04
N LYS A 84 -7.26 -7.39 -4.28
CA LYS A 84 -6.32 -7.18 -5.37
C LYS A 84 -5.00 -6.65 -4.84
N GLU A 85 -3.89 -7.19 -5.36
CA GLU A 85 -2.55 -6.69 -5.07
C GLU A 85 -2.03 -5.93 -6.27
N VAL A 86 -1.43 -4.77 -6.01
CA VAL A 86 -0.91 -3.89 -7.05
C VAL A 86 0.48 -3.44 -6.65
N THR A 87 1.45 -3.62 -7.56
CA THR A 87 2.81 -3.12 -7.35
C THR A 87 2.86 -1.66 -7.77
N VAL A 88 3.46 -0.83 -6.93
CA VAL A 88 3.54 0.62 -7.17
C VAL A 88 4.38 0.93 -8.41
N GLY A 89 5.59 0.39 -8.48
CA GLY A 89 6.50 0.63 -9.59
C GLY A 89 6.88 2.10 -9.72
N ASN A 90 7.01 2.56 -10.96
CA ASN A 90 7.35 3.95 -11.26
C ASN A 90 6.13 4.88 -11.32
N LYS A 91 4.96 4.35 -11.08
CA LYS A 91 3.73 5.12 -11.22
C LYS A 91 3.41 5.87 -9.95
N LYS A 92 3.14 7.16 -10.07
CA LYS A 92 2.68 7.98 -8.94
C LYS A 92 1.16 7.95 -8.80
N THR A 93 0.47 7.58 -9.87
CA THR A 93 -0.99 7.46 -9.89
C THR A 93 -1.37 6.07 -10.38
N LEU A 94 -2.23 5.41 -9.62
CA LEU A 94 -2.68 4.05 -9.92
C LEU A 94 -4.18 4.04 -10.19
N ASN A 95 -4.59 3.29 -11.20
CA ASN A 95 -6.00 3.03 -11.46
C ASN A 95 -6.26 1.56 -11.15
N ILE A 96 -7.12 1.31 -10.17
CA ILE A 96 -7.38 -0.03 -9.66
C ILE A 96 -8.85 -0.35 -9.90
N VAL A 97 -9.10 -1.50 -10.53
CA VAL A 97 -10.45 -2.00 -10.77
C VAL A 97 -10.65 -3.25 -9.92
N LEU A 98 -11.63 -3.21 -9.04
CA LEU A 98 -12.01 -4.34 -8.21
C LEU A 98 -13.12 -5.13 -8.89
N LYS A 99 -13.00 -6.45 -8.83
CA LYS A 99 -14.02 -7.35 -9.36
C LYS A 99 -14.90 -7.85 -8.22
N GLU A 100 -16.18 -7.94 -8.47
CA GLU A 100 -17.09 -8.47 -7.47
C GLU A 100 -16.78 -9.93 -7.18
N ASP A 101 -16.79 -10.28 -5.91
CA ASP A 101 -16.58 -11.62 -5.45
C ASP A 101 -17.88 -12.15 -4.88
N GLY A 102 -18.87 -12.30 -5.74
CA GLY A 102 -20.17 -12.79 -5.34
C GLY A 102 -20.20 -14.26 -4.97
N ILE A 103 -19.14 -14.98 -5.30
CA ILE A 103 -19.08 -16.40 -5.07
C ILE A 103 -19.04 -16.72 -3.61
N THR A 104 -18.35 -15.92 -2.84
CA THR A 104 -18.19 -16.18 -1.43
C THR A 104 -19.46 -16.08 -0.63
N LEU A 105 -20.46 -15.39 -1.16
CA LEU A 105 -21.73 -15.25 -0.48
C LEU A 105 -22.67 -16.41 -0.74
N ASP A 106 -22.51 -17.06 -1.89
CA ASP A 106 -23.38 -18.15 -2.28
C ASP A 106 -22.93 -19.49 -1.75
N GLU A 107 -21.69 -19.65 -1.55
CA GLU A 107 -21.16 -20.87 -1.13
C GLU A 107 -21.12 -21.09 0.21
N VAL A 108 -21.69 -20.48 0.65
CA VAL A 108 -21.60 -20.78 1.91
C VAL A 108 -22.23 -22.00 2.27
N VAL A 109 -22.29 -22.47 1.29
CA VAL A 109 -22.61 -23.15 1.51
C VAL A 109 -22.26 -24.14 1.29
N ALA A 110 -22.16 -24.41 0.61
CA ALA A 110 -21.80 -24.93 0.67
C ALA A 110 -21.34 -25.79 0.57
N VAL A 111 -21.27 -26.17 0.35
CA VAL A 111 -20.65 -26.54 0.59
C VAL A 111 -20.31 -27.16 0.75
N GLY A 112 -20.66 -27.77 0.21
CA GLY A 112 -20.16 -27.87 0.75
C GLY A 112 -19.87 -28.42 0.58
N TYR A 113 -19.92 -28.51 0.39
CA TYR A 113 -19.58 -28.61 0.36
C TYR A 113 -19.49 -29.02 -0.05
N ALA A 114 -19.88 -29.92 -0.27
CA ALA A 114 -19.62 -29.83 -0.29
C ALA A 114 -19.56 -30.01 -0.66
N THR A 115 -19.56 -30.31 -0.83
CA THR A 115 -19.46 -30.08 -0.76
C THR A 115 -19.37 -30.03 -0.99
N VAL A 116 -19.63 -30.76 -1.10
CA VAL A 116 -19.59 -30.29 -0.89
C VAL A 116 -19.59 -30.33 -1.19
N LYS A 117 -19.37 -30.50 -1.13
CA LYS A 117 -19.31 -30.25 -1.06
C LYS A 117 -19.27 -30.11 -1.11
N LYS A 118 -19.37 -30.64 -1.25
CA LYS A 118 -19.39 -30.29 -1.03
C LYS A 118 -19.34 -30.09 -0.95
N VAL A 119 -19.62 -30.86 -1.17
CA VAL A 119 -19.56 -30.28 -0.66
C VAL A 119 -19.46 -30.30 -0.81
N ILE A 120 -19.52 -30.96 -0.90
CA ILE A 120 -19.43 -30.53 -0.39
C ILE A 120 -19.37 -30.57 -0.55
#